data_4e6e53f45b78270dec0bb74658e82026
#
_entry.id   4e6e53f45b78270dec0bb74658e82026
#
_cell.length_a   1.000
_cell.length_b   1.000
_cell.length_c   1.000
_cell.angle_alpha   90.00
_cell.angle_beta   90.00
_cell.angle_gamma   90.00
#
_symmetry.space_group_name_H-M   'P 1'
#
loop_
_entity.id
_entity.type
_entity.pdbx_description
1 polymer ?
#
loop_
_entity_poly.entity_id
_entity_poly.type
_entity_poly.pdbx_seq_one_letter_code
_entity_poly.pdbx_strand_id
1 'polypeptide(L)'
;MLEDVLAAAKTSGVFDGIIVATNCNEGILVASKMGAEHFETFVDSGLNSDAMKAANWLSLQGIKTMCLFPADIPLVSESEFQQIAIDHASHQGLTIVPSHDCKGTNCMLLSPPNILPFCFGINSYAEHIRQGIKLNLSCQSKHFRGIALDIDNPNDLKTLAMATQKTQSLSYLKKIRIDLRFN
;
A
#
# COMPACT_ATOMS: atom_id res chain seq x y z
N MET A 1 -7.61 -10.20 0.40
CA MET A 1 -6.45 -9.32 0.15
C MET A 1 -6.27 -8.30 1.26
N LEU A 2 -7.23 -7.43 1.57
CA LEU A 2 -7.09 -6.47 2.67
C LEU A 2 -6.67 -7.12 4.00
N GLU A 3 -7.28 -8.27 4.39
CA GLU A 3 -6.88 -8.99 5.61
C GLU A 3 -5.40 -9.44 5.60
N ASP A 4 -4.88 -9.87 4.43
CA ASP A 4 -3.49 -10.31 4.30
C ASP A 4 -2.53 -9.13 4.48
N VAL A 5 -2.85 -8.00 3.85
CA VAL A 5 -2.05 -6.77 3.95
C VAL A 5 -2.05 -6.23 5.38
N LEU A 6 -3.22 -6.16 6.02
CA LEU A 6 -3.33 -5.71 7.41
C LEU A 6 -2.60 -6.66 8.38
N ALA A 7 -2.66 -7.98 8.13
CA ALA A 7 -1.94 -8.96 8.94
C ALA A 7 -0.42 -8.72 8.85
N ALA A 8 0.13 -8.59 7.63
CA ALA A 8 1.55 -8.32 7.42
C ALA A 8 1.99 -6.98 8.05
N ALA A 9 1.19 -5.92 7.86
CA ALA A 9 1.48 -4.62 8.45
C ALA A 9 1.50 -4.69 9.99
N LYS A 10 0.52 -5.37 10.59
CA LYS A 10 0.41 -5.50 12.05
C LYS A 10 1.53 -6.36 12.63
N THR A 11 1.85 -7.50 12.00
CA THR A 11 2.92 -8.40 12.48
C THR A 11 4.31 -7.82 12.27
N SER A 12 4.47 -6.88 11.33
CA SER A 12 5.77 -6.19 11.13
C SER A 12 6.23 -5.41 12.35
N GLY A 13 5.28 -4.91 13.17
CA GLY A 13 5.57 -4.14 14.39
C GLY A 13 6.19 -2.76 14.16
N VAL A 14 6.20 -2.26 12.92
CA VAL A 14 6.83 -0.96 12.58
C VAL A 14 5.86 0.22 12.53
N PHE A 15 4.55 -0.06 12.61
CA PHE A 15 3.51 0.96 12.55
C PHE A 15 2.90 1.20 13.93
N ASP A 16 2.90 2.44 14.41
CA ASP A 16 2.26 2.85 15.67
C ASP A 16 0.72 2.78 15.56
N GLY A 17 0.17 2.96 14.36
CA GLY A 17 -1.25 2.86 14.03
C GLY A 17 -1.47 2.53 12.57
N ILE A 18 -2.61 1.94 12.27
CA ILE A 18 -3.02 1.61 10.89
C ILE A 18 -4.41 2.19 10.68
N ILE A 19 -4.57 2.94 9.60
CA ILE A 19 -5.88 3.45 9.16
C ILE A 19 -6.24 2.85 7.81
N VAL A 20 -7.50 2.50 7.61
CA VAL A 20 -8.05 2.05 6.34
C VAL A 20 -8.98 3.14 5.80
N ALA A 21 -8.54 3.79 4.72
CA ALA A 21 -9.30 4.82 4.03
C ALA A 21 -10.26 4.14 3.04
N THR A 22 -11.56 4.11 3.36
CA THR A 22 -12.58 3.43 2.54
C THR A 22 -13.98 3.93 2.85
N ASN A 23 -14.89 3.81 1.89
CA ASN A 23 -16.34 3.96 2.07
C ASN A 23 -17.09 2.61 1.90
N CYS A 24 -16.37 1.52 1.70
CA CYS A 24 -16.93 0.17 1.52
C CYS A 24 -17.21 -0.46 2.89
N ASN A 25 -18.46 -0.85 3.15
CA ASN A 25 -18.87 -1.45 4.41
C ASN A 25 -18.07 -2.72 4.76
N GLU A 26 -17.78 -3.57 3.79
CA GLU A 26 -16.96 -4.77 3.99
C GLU A 26 -15.53 -4.40 4.37
N GLY A 27 -14.95 -3.37 3.77
CA GLY A 27 -13.64 -2.85 4.11
C GLY A 27 -13.59 -2.31 5.55
N ILE A 28 -14.63 -1.58 5.97
CA ILE A 28 -14.78 -1.06 7.34
C ILE A 28 -14.85 -2.21 8.36
N LEU A 29 -15.65 -3.24 8.06
CA LEU A 29 -15.76 -4.42 8.92
C LEU A 29 -14.43 -5.17 9.06
N VAL A 30 -13.69 -5.33 7.97
CA VAL A 30 -12.36 -5.95 7.97
C VAL A 30 -11.39 -5.11 8.79
N ALA A 31 -11.35 -3.79 8.58
CA ALA A 31 -10.49 -2.88 9.34
C ALA A 31 -10.73 -3.01 10.84
N SER A 32 -11.99 -2.92 11.26
CA SER A 32 -12.39 -3.06 12.67
C SER A 32 -11.99 -4.42 13.25
N LYS A 33 -12.27 -5.52 12.54
CA LYS A 33 -11.88 -6.88 12.97
C LYS A 33 -10.37 -7.04 13.14
N MET A 34 -9.60 -6.38 12.28
CA MET A 34 -8.14 -6.41 12.31
C MET A 34 -7.52 -5.38 13.26
N GLY A 35 -8.34 -4.55 13.94
CA GLY A 35 -7.89 -3.53 14.89
C GLY A 35 -7.22 -2.34 14.20
N ALA A 36 -7.57 -2.07 12.96
CA ALA A 36 -7.21 -0.85 12.25
C ALA A 36 -8.33 0.21 12.42
N GLU A 37 -7.95 1.48 12.42
CA GLU A 37 -8.92 2.58 12.45
C GLU A 37 -9.52 2.81 11.06
N HIS A 38 -10.75 3.30 11.02
CA HIS A 38 -11.40 3.68 9.77
C HIS A 38 -11.24 5.18 9.51
N PHE A 39 -10.81 5.53 8.29
CA PHE A 39 -10.82 6.89 7.78
C PHE A 39 -11.89 6.99 6.69
N GLU A 40 -12.92 7.80 6.93
CA GLU A 40 -14.04 7.94 6.03
C GLU A 40 -13.64 8.64 4.72
N THR A 41 -13.97 8.02 3.59
CA THR A 41 -13.79 8.58 2.25
C THR A 41 -15.15 8.80 1.58
N PHE A 42 -15.20 9.71 0.60
CA PHE A 42 -16.45 10.02 -0.11
C PHE A 42 -16.43 9.41 -1.51
N VAL A 43 -17.59 8.92 -1.98
CA VAL A 43 -17.73 8.19 -3.25
C VAL A 43 -17.14 8.96 -4.45
N ASP A 44 -17.26 10.29 -4.45
CA ASP A 44 -16.88 11.14 -5.59
C ASP A 44 -15.53 11.84 -5.43
N SER A 45 -14.77 11.59 -4.35
CA SER A 45 -13.54 12.34 -4.08
C SER A 45 -12.33 11.85 -4.86
N GLY A 46 -12.29 10.56 -5.18
CA GLY A 46 -11.16 9.91 -5.87
C GLY A 46 -9.91 9.70 -4.99
N LEU A 47 -9.14 8.67 -5.34
CA LEU A 47 -7.99 8.18 -4.56
C LEU A 47 -7.00 9.29 -4.16
N ASN A 48 -6.62 10.15 -5.10
CA ASN A 48 -5.63 11.22 -4.84
C ASN A 48 -6.13 12.23 -3.79
N SER A 49 -7.41 12.58 -3.86
CA SER A 49 -8.05 13.51 -2.91
C SER A 49 -8.12 12.87 -1.52
N ASP A 50 -8.54 11.61 -1.43
CA ASP A 50 -8.69 10.92 -0.15
C ASP A 50 -7.34 10.63 0.52
N ALA A 51 -6.33 10.23 -0.26
CA ALA A 51 -4.96 10.09 0.23
C ALA A 51 -4.43 11.42 0.79
N MET A 52 -4.69 12.55 0.11
CA MET A 52 -4.26 13.87 0.58
C MET A 52 -5.00 14.30 1.84
N LYS A 53 -6.32 14.03 1.95
CA LYS A 53 -7.10 14.31 3.17
C LYS A 53 -6.55 13.51 4.37
N ALA A 54 -6.29 12.21 4.17
CA ALA A 54 -5.70 11.36 5.20
C ALA A 54 -4.30 11.86 5.62
N ALA A 55 -3.45 12.21 4.66
CA ALA A 55 -2.11 12.74 4.91
C ALA A 55 -2.14 14.06 5.68
N ASN A 56 -3.03 14.98 5.32
CA ASN A 56 -3.21 16.24 6.04
C ASN A 56 -3.75 16.00 7.46
N TRP A 57 -4.72 15.09 7.61
CA TRP A 57 -5.24 14.74 8.93
C TRP A 57 -4.14 14.16 9.83
N LEU A 58 -3.34 13.20 9.33
CA LEU A 58 -2.20 12.65 10.07
C LEU A 58 -1.19 13.72 10.47
N SER A 59 -0.87 14.62 9.56
CA SER A 59 0.05 15.74 9.83
C SER A 59 -0.48 16.64 10.94
N LEU A 60 -1.78 16.95 10.96
CA LEU A 60 -2.44 17.73 12.02
C LEU A 60 -2.45 17.01 13.38
N GLN A 61 -2.47 15.67 13.39
CA GLN A 61 -2.31 14.86 14.61
C GLN A 61 -0.84 14.81 15.09
N GLY A 62 0.08 15.44 14.40
CA GLY A 62 1.51 15.46 14.73
C GLY A 62 2.29 14.22 14.31
N ILE A 63 1.70 13.35 13.50
CA ILE A 63 2.37 12.18 12.92
C ILE A 63 3.49 12.66 12.00
N LYS A 64 4.68 12.08 12.17
CA LYS A 64 5.88 12.49 11.44
C LYS A 64 6.09 11.75 10.12
N THR A 65 5.65 10.50 10.06
CA THR A 65 5.84 9.64 8.90
C THR A 65 4.54 8.89 8.59
N MET A 66 4.17 8.86 7.33
CA MET A 66 3.06 8.04 6.83
C MET A 66 3.61 7.01 5.86
N CYS A 67 3.15 5.76 5.99
CA CYS A 67 3.30 4.73 4.98
C CYS A 67 1.96 4.52 4.28
N LEU A 68 1.88 4.78 3.00
CA LEU A 68 0.68 4.56 2.17
C LEU A 68 0.90 3.37 1.25
N PHE A 69 -0.02 2.41 1.27
CA PHE A 69 0.00 1.22 0.42
C PHE A 69 -1.42 0.76 0.09
N PRO A 70 -1.63 0.08 -1.06
CA PRO A 70 -2.93 -0.39 -1.48
C PRO A 70 -3.35 -1.68 -0.74
N ALA A 71 -4.62 -2.05 -0.88
CA ALA A 71 -5.20 -3.23 -0.24
C ALA A 71 -5.09 -4.53 -1.05
N ASP A 72 -4.54 -4.47 -2.26
CA ASP A 72 -4.49 -5.54 -3.25
C ASP A 72 -3.08 -6.10 -3.52
N ILE A 73 -2.19 -5.95 -2.54
CA ILE A 73 -0.82 -6.53 -2.51
C ILE A 73 -0.75 -7.72 -1.52
N PRO A 74 -1.50 -8.81 -1.71
CA PRO A 74 -1.70 -9.86 -0.71
C PRO A 74 -0.44 -10.68 -0.38
N LEU A 75 0.65 -10.51 -1.15
CA LEU A 75 1.93 -11.17 -0.94
C LEU A 75 2.95 -10.31 -0.19
N VAL A 76 2.57 -9.11 0.25
CA VAL A 76 3.45 -8.30 1.09
C VAL A 76 3.77 -9.05 2.38
N SER A 77 5.02 -8.98 2.83
CA SER A 77 5.49 -9.63 4.05
C SER A 77 5.83 -8.63 5.16
N GLU A 78 5.82 -9.11 6.40
CA GLU A 78 6.27 -8.33 7.56
C GLU A 78 7.70 -7.81 7.39
N SER A 79 8.60 -8.64 6.83
CA SER A 79 10.00 -8.28 6.60
C SER A 79 10.15 -7.18 5.54
N GLU A 80 9.28 -7.11 4.53
CA GLU A 80 9.30 -6.02 3.56
C GLU A 80 8.88 -4.69 4.19
N PHE A 81 7.86 -4.70 5.07
CA PHE A 81 7.48 -3.51 5.83
C PHE A 81 8.58 -3.08 6.82
N GLN A 82 9.24 -4.03 7.48
CA GLN A 82 10.39 -3.74 8.35
C GLN A 82 11.54 -3.10 7.56
N GLN A 83 11.88 -3.69 6.42
CA GLN A 83 13.00 -3.21 5.63
C GLN A 83 12.73 -1.82 5.04
N ILE A 84 11.54 -1.56 4.50
CA ILE A 84 11.22 -0.24 3.94
C ILE A 84 11.18 0.84 5.03
N ALA A 85 10.74 0.50 6.24
CA ALA A 85 10.78 1.43 7.38
C ALA A 85 12.21 1.78 7.77
N ILE A 86 13.12 0.78 7.81
CA ILE A 86 14.56 1.00 8.05
C ILE A 86 15.17 1.87 6.95
N ASP A 87 14.87 1.56 5.70
CA ASP A 87 15.38 2.32 4.55
C ASP A 87 14.91 3.78 4.59
N HIS A 88 13.66 4.02 5.01
CA HIS A 88 13.11 5.37 5.11
C HIS A 88 13.68 6.15 6.30
N ALA A 89 13.93 5.49 7.44
CA ALA A 89 14.46 6.14 8.64
C ALA A 89 15.82 6.81 8.43
N SER A 90 16.56 6.39 7.38
CA SER A 90 17.86 6.95 7.03
C SER A 90 17.79 8.35 6.38
N HIS A 91 16.60 8.81 5.96
CA HIS A 91 16.40 10.11 5.32
C HIS A 91 14.97 10.62 5.54
N GLN A 92 14.79 11.94 5.40
CA GLN A 92 13.46 12.56 5.32
C GLN A 92 13.10 12.80 3.85
N GLY A 93 11.82 12.70 3.51
CA GLY A 93 11.34 12.90 2.15
C GLY A 93 10.46 11.77 1.66
N LEU A 94 10.77 11.22 0.51
CA LEU A 94 10.00 10.18 -0.18
C LEU A 94 10.81 8.89 -0.32
N THR A 95 10.31 7.79 0.26
CA THR A 95 10.68 6.43 -0.17
C THR A 95 9.52 5.83 -0.92
N ILE A 96 9.77 5.28 -2.12
CA ILE A 96 8.72 4.79 -3.02
C ILE A 96 9.03 3.39 -3.54
N VAL A 97 8.00 2.54 -3.61
CA VAL A 97 8.05 1.22 -4.26
C VAL A 97 7.11 1.23 -5.45
N PRO A 98 7.63 1.04 -6.67
CA PRO A 98 6.78 0.92 -7.85
C PRO A 98 6.03 -0.42 -7.87
N SER A 99 4.97 -0.49 -8.70
CA SER A 99 4.40 -1.76 -9.15
C SER A 99 5.42 -2.58 -9.94
N HIS A 100 5.16 -3.88 -10.14
CA HIS A 100 6.08 -4.79 -10.82
C HIS A 100 6.41 -4.37 -12.27
N ASP A 101 5.50 -3.65 -12.94
CA ASP A 101 5.71 -3.08 -14.29
C ASP A 101 6.36 -1.69 -14.28
N CYS A 102 6.71 -1.18 -13.11
CA CYS A 102 7.30 0.15 -12.88
C CYS A 102 6.44 1.34 -13.38
N LYS A 103 5.12 1.16 -13.58
CA LYS A 103 4.22 2.24 -13.96
C LYS A 103 3.43 2.79 -12.78
N GLY A 104 2.91 1.89 -11.94
CA GLY A 104 2.15 2.21 -10.74
C GLY A 104 3.04 2.49 -9.53
N THR A 105 2.41 2.92 -8.44
CA THR A 105 3.03 3.14 -7.12
C THR A 105 2.32 2.28 -6.10
N ASN A 106 3.01 1.31 -5.53
CA ASN A 106 2.44 0.35 -4.59
C ASN A 106 2.80 0.63 -3.12
N CYS A 107 3.80 1.44 -2.85
CA CYS A 107 4.04 1.91 -1.50
C CYS A 107 4.78 3.24 -1.51
N MET A 108 4.42 4.12 -0.57
CA MET A 108 5.11 5.39 -0.34
C MET A 108 5.27 5.62 1.14
N LEU A 109 6.51 5.91 1.59
CA LEU A 109 6.75 6.50 2.91
C LEU A 109 7.08 7.98 2.73
N LEU A 110 6.43 8.80 3.53
CA LEU A 110 6.46 10.25 3.44
C LEU A 110 6.75 10.86 4.81
N SER A 111 7.78 11.69 4.89
CA SER A 111 8.13 12.47 6.09
C SER A 111 8.34 13.95 5.74
N PRO A 112 7.36 14.83 6.09
CA PRO A 112 6.06 14.60 6.74
C PRO A 112 5.01 13.96 5.81
N PRO A 113 3.86 13.50 6.34
CA PRO A 113 2.83 12.79 5.57
C PRO A 113 2.35 13.50 4.29
N ASN A 114 2.19 14.81 4.33
CA ASN A 114 1.65 15.65 3.26
C ASN A 114 2.73 16.42 2.48
N ILE A 115 3.95 15.88 2.40
CA ILE A 115 5.12 16.57 1.83
C ILE A 115 5.03 16.79 0.31
N LEU A 116 4.22 15.96 -0.40
CA LEU A 116 3.99 16.11 -1.84
C LEU A 116 2.55 15.78 -2.22
N PRO A 117 2.04 16.27 -3.36
CA PRO A 117 0.73 15.89 -3.87
C PRO A 117 0.73 14.44 -4.35
N PHE A 118 -0.39 13.72 -4.13
CA PHE A 118 -0.57 12.39 -4.69
C PHE A 118 -1.01 12.46 -6.16
N CYS A 119 -0.44 11.58 -6.96
CA CYS A 119 -0.62 11.50 -8.41
C CYS A 119 -0.85 10.06 -8.86
N PHE A 120 -1.70 9.29 -8.12
CA PHE A 120 -2.07 7.93 -8.50
C PHE A 120 -2.83 7.93 -9.83
N GLY A 121 -2.64 6.88 -10.62
CA GLY A 121 -3.17 6.70 -11.96
C GLY A 121 -2.07 6.31 -12.94
N ILE A 122 -2.25 6.65 -14.21
CA ILE A 122 -1.32 6.27 -15.29
C ILE A 122 0.08 6.84 -15.03
N ASN A 123 1.10 5.96 -15.01
CA ASN A 123 2.50 6.30 -14.76
C ASN A 123 2.74 7.01 -13.41
N SER A 124 1.96 6.67 -12.39
CA SER A 124 2.02 7.32 -11.07
C SER A 124 3.41 7.28 -10.44
N TYR A 125 4.18 6.20 -10.63
CA TYR A 125 5.55 6.12 -10.13
C TYR A 125 6.44 7.24 -10.66
N ALA A 126 6.49 7.41 -11.98
CA ALA A 126 7.30 8.46 -12.59
C ALA A 126 6.80 9.86 -12.18
N GLU A 127 5.49 10.03 -12.05
CA GLU A 127 4.89 11.30 -11.66
C GLU A 127 5.22 11.65 -10.20
N HIS A 128 5.13 10.72 -9.26
CA HIS A 128 5.52 10.97 -7.87
C HIS A 128 7.01 11.33 -7.75
N ILE A 129 7.90 10.63 -8.46
CA ILE A 129 9.34 10.98 -8.50
C ILE A 129 9.53 12.39 -9.07
N ARG A 130 8.84 12.74 -10.17
CA ARG A 130 8.92 14.07 -10.78
C ARG A 130 8.48 15.17 -9.80
N GLN A 131 7.37 14.95 -9.07
CA GLN A 131 6.91 15.89 -8.04
C GLN A 131 7.92 16.01 -6.89
N GLY A 132 8.48 14.91 -6.42
CA GLY A 132 9.53 14.92 -5.40
C GLY A 132 10.74 15.74 -5.82
N ILE A 133 11.25 15.55 -7.03
CA ILE A 133 12.37 16.33 -7.59
C ILE A 133 12.00 17.81 -7.68
N LYS A 134 10.81 18.14 -8.18
CA LYS A 134 10.31 19.53 -8.29
C LYS A 134 10.27 20.25 -6.94
N LEU A 135 9.97 19.50 -5.87
CA LEU A 135 9.91 20.00 -4.50
C LEU A 135 11.26 19.91 -3.77
N ASN A 136 12.35 19.54 -4.45
CA ASN A 136 13.69 19.34 -3.89
C ASN A 136 13.71 18.33 -2.72
N LEU A 137 12.85 17.30 -2.77
CA LEU A 137 12.83 16.26 -1.75
C LEU A 137 13.93 15.23 -2.00
N SER A 138 14.43 14.63 -0.91
CA SER A 138 15.18 13.39 -0.98
C SER A 138 14.25 12.27 -1.44
N CYS A 139 14.51 11.70 -2.62
CA CYS A 139 13.69 10.63 -3.21
C CYS A 139 14.50 9.34 -3.31
N GLN A 140 13.98 8.26 -2.73
CA GLN A 140 14.59 6.95 -2.75
C GLN A 140 13.61 5.91 -3.31
N SER A 141 14.01 5.19 -4.35
CA SER A 141 13.22 4.08 -4.89
C SER A 141 13.73 2.74 -4.35
N LYS A 142 12.81 1.87 -3.97
CA LYS A 142 13.09 0.51 -3.48
C LYS A 142 12.26 -0.51 -4.24
N HIS A 143 12.71 -1.75 -4.27
CA HIS A 143 12.01 -2.85 -4.93
C HIS A 143 11.81 -4.00 -3.95
N PHE A 144 10.54 -4.34 -3.71
CA PHE A 144 10.10 -5.46 -2.87
C PHE A 144 9.08 -6.28 -3.64
N ARG A 145 9.29 -7.59 -3.72
CA ARG A 145 8.47 -8.46 -4.59
C ARG A 145 7.01 -8.53 -4.15
N GLY A 146 6.77 -8.63 -2.84
CA GLY A 146 5.42 -8.72 -2.29
C GLY A 146 4.66 -7.39 -2.41
N ILE A 147 5.34 -6.26 -2.13
CA ILE A 147 4.76 -4.92 -2.27
C ILE A 147 4.51 -4.59 -3.76
N ALA A 148 5.43 -4.98 -4.65
CA ALA A 148 5.34 -4.63 -6.06
C ALA A 148 4.24 -5.39 -6.82
N LEU A 149 3.69 -6.48 -6.27
CA LEU A 149 2.65 -7.29 -6.93
C LEU A 149 1.25 -6.92 -6.42
N ASP A 150 0.62 -6.01 -7.08
CA ASP A 150 -0.81 -5.74 -7.03
C ASP A 150 -1.59 -6.71 -7.94
N ILE A 151 -2.82 -7.03 -7.56
CA ILE A 151 -3.63 -8.03 -8.28
C ILE A 151 -4.67 -7.31 -9.15
N ASP A 152 -4.24 -6.83 -10.30
CA ASP A 152 -5.05 -6.04 -11.22
C ASP A 152 -5.59 -6.83 -12.42
N ASN A 153 -4.92 -7.92 -12.79
CA ASN A 153 -5.24 -8.66 -14.01
C ASN A 153 -5.11 -10.19 -13.83
N PRO A 154 -5.58 -11.01 -14.78
CA PRO A 154 -5.52 -12.47 -14.68
C PRO A 154 -4.12 -13.06 -14.52
N ASN A 155 -3.07 -12.40 -15.04
CA ASN A 155 -1.69 -12.88 -14.90
C ASN A 155 -1.19 -12.67 -13.47
N ASP A 156 -1.56 -11.55 -12.83
CA ASP A 156 -1.23 -11.29 -11.44
C ASP A 156 -1.93 -12.31 -10.54
N LEU A 157 -3.20 -12.61 -10.83
CA LEU A 157 -3.96 -13.63 -10.12
C LEU A 157 -3.32 -15.03 -10.27
N LYS A 158 -2.79 -15.35 -11.46
CA LYS A 158 -2.03 -16.59 -11.70
C LYS A 158 -0.74 -16.60 -10.87
N THR A 159 -0.02 -15.49 -10.83
CA THR A 159 1.19 -15.34 -10.01
C THR A 159 0.87 -15.54 -8.53
N LEU A 160 -0.21 -14.93 -8.03
CA LEU A 160 -0.69 -15.15 -6.66
C LEU A 160 -1.03 -16.63 -6.42
N ALA A 161 -1.73 -17.29 -7.34
CA ALA A 161 -2.12 -18.70 -7.19
C ALA A 161 -0.92 -19.65 -7.09
N MET A 162 0.21 -19.29 -7.70
CA MET A 162 1.48 -20.04 -7.66
C MET A 162 2.35 -19.72 -6.44
N ALA A 163 2.00 -18.71 -5.64
CA ALA A 163 2.78 -18.32 -4.48
C ALA A 163 2.81 -19.42 -3.39
N THR A 164 3.91 -19.47 -2.65
CA THR A 164 4.10 -20.43 -1.56
C THR A 164 3.74 -19.86 -0.19
N GLN A 165 3.55 -18.56 -0.08
CA GLN A 165 3.15 -17.88 1.14
C GLN A 165 1.76 -18.33 1.59
N LYS A 166 1.54 -18.37 2.91
CA LYS A 166 0.23 -18.72 3.48
C LYS A 166 -0.57 -17.44 3.71
N THR A 167 -1.45 -17.11 2.76
CA THR A 167 -2.36 -15.96 2.84
C THR A 167 -3.82 -16.41 2.79
N GLN A 168 -4.74 -15.57 3.30
CA GLN A 168 -6.19 -15.82 3.17
C GLN A 168 -6.61 -15.81 1.71
N SER A 169 -6.05 -14.89 0.92
CA SER A 169 -6.30 -14.80 -0.53
C SER A 169 -5.92 -16.09 -1.24
N LEU A 170 -4.73 -16.65 -0.97
CA LEU A 170 -4.30 -17.91 -1.57
C LEU A 170 -5.15 -19.10 -1.11
N SER A 171 -5.54 -19.12 0.17
CA SER A 171 -6.44 -20.14 0.70
C SER A 171 -7.80 -20.10 0.01
N TYR A 172 -8.33 -18.92 -0.24
CA TYR A 172 -9.57 -18.73 -0.99
C TYR A 172 -9.44 -19.20 -2.45
N LEU A 173 -8.34 -18.82 -3.15
CA LEU A 173 -8.10 -19.24 -4.54
C LEU A 173 -8.03 -20.77 -4.67
N LYS A 174 -7.37 -21.45 -3.73
CA LYS A 174 -7.33 -22.92 -3.68
C LYS A 174 -8.72 -23.52 -3.46
N LYS A 175 -9.52 -22.95 -2.54
CA LYS A 175 -10.88 -23.40 -2.26
C LYS A 175 -11.78 -23.34 -3.50
N ILE A 176 -11.67 -22.27 -4.31
CA ILE A 176 -12.46 -22.11 -5.54
C ILE A 176 -11.82 -22.79 -6.76
N ARG A 177 -10.72 -23.52 -6.58
CA ARG A 177 -9.98 -24.25 -7.61
C ARG A 177 -9.65 -23.36 -8.82
N ILE A 178 -9.09 -22.19 -8.57
CA ILE A 178 -8.75 -21.21 -9.60
C ILE A 178 -7.73 -21.77 -10.61
N ASP A 179 -6.86 -22.69 -10.17
CA ASP A 179 -5.88 -23.40 -10.98
C ASP A 179 -6.48 -24.05 -12.22
N LEU A 180 -7.71 -24.56 -12.12
CA LEU A 180 -8.43 -25.19 -13.25
C LEU A 180 -8.93 -24.18 -14.31
N ARG A 181 -8.88 -22.88 -14.01
CA ARG A 181 -9.35 -21.82 -14.90
C ARG A 181 -8.22 -21.17 -15.71
N PHE A 182 -6.98 -21.55 -15.43
CA PHE A 182 -5.79 -21.03 -16.13
C PHE A 182 -5.28 -21.96 -17.25
N ASN A 183 -6.00 -23.06 -17.52
CA ASN A 183 -5.72 -24.03 -18.60
C ASN A 183 -6.52 -23.74 -19.84
#